data_b8a59ffb2561ad836f4c4d9c9b3088e7
#
_entry.id   b8a59ffb2561ad836f4c4d9c9b3088e7
#
_cell.length_a   1.000
_cell.length_b   1.000
_cell.length_c   1.000
_cell.angle_alpha   90.00
_cell.angle_beta   90.00
_cell.angle_gamma   90.00
#
_symmetry.space_group_name_H-M   'P 1'
#
loop_
_entity.id
_entity.type
_entity.pdbx_description
1 polymer ?
#
loop_
_entity_poly.entity_id
_entity_poly.type
_entity_poly.pdbx_seq_one_letter_code
_entity_poly.pdbx_strand_id
1 'polypeptide(L)'
;MTFREFFQRIFASKRSTVQPYADANAATDRPTPEWIVIGLGNPDNKYARNRHNVGYMAVDALLGDVPLIQRRGLPVREARLRINQHEVAVLRSTTYMNDSGEAIAPIAEEYGIAADHIIILHDELDLPHGTVRIKKGGNENGHNGLKSSSALLNTRDYLRIRMGISRPPQGMSVPDYVLGDIEHDEALDSMISRSTEAVRLIVTEGIARAQNTIHSA
;
A
#
# COMPACT_ATOMS: atom_id res chain seq x y z
N MET A 1 24.63 -1.63 -7.20
CA MET A 1 23.38 -1.58 -7.96
C MET A 1 22.42 -0.70 -7.18
N THR A 2 21.92 0.39 -7.75
CA THR A 2 21.01 1.30 -7.05
C THR A 2 19.59 0.71 -7.06
N PHE A 3 18.76 1.08 -6.06
CA PHE A 3 17.35 0.72 -5.95
C PHE A 3 16.60 0.93 -7.29
N ARG A 4 16.97 1.98 -8.04
CA ARG A 4 16.41 2.34 -9.34
C ARG A 4 16.80 1.36 -10.46
N GLU A 5 18.02 0.85 -10.48
CA GLU A 5 18.51 -0.10 -11.51
C GLU A 5 17.91 -1.51 -11.33
N PHE A 6 17.64 -1.90 -10.09
CA PHE A 6 16.99 -3.17 -9.76
C PHE A 6 15.53 -3.21 -10.25
N PHE A 7 14.78 -2.14 -9.99
CA PHE A 7 13.38 -2.04 -10.45
C PHE A 7 13.25 -2.07 -11.97
N GLN A 8 14.15 -1.43 -12.71
CA GLN A 8 14.13 -1.47 -14.18
C GLN A 8 14.31 -2.90 -14.75
N ARG A 9 15.05 -3.77 -14.07
CA ARG A 9 15.26 -5.14 -14.51
C ARG A 9 14.09 -6.09 -14.28
N ILE A 10 13.39 -5.95 -13.15
CA ILE A 10 12.22 -6.80 -12.81
C ILE A 10 11.04 -6.48 -13.72
N PHE A 11 10.84 -5.23 -14.08
CA PHE A 11 9.72 -4.81 -14.92
C PHE A 11 9.92 -5.02 -16.42
N ALA A 12 11.15 -5.27 -16.89
CA ALA A 12 11.41 -5.59 -18.29
C ALA A 12 10.92 -6.99 -18.70
N SER A 13 10.68 -7.89 -17.75
CA SER A 13 10.38 -9.32 -18.02
C SER A 13 8.90 -9.67 -18.13
N LYS A 14 7.97 -8.84 -17.63
CA LYS A 14 6.51 -9.04 -17.82
C LYS A 14 5.90 -7.71 -18.18
N ARG A 15 5.40 -7.55 -19.41
CA ARG A 15 4.57 -6.39 -19.82
C ARG A 15 3.31 -6.34 -18.94
N SER A 16 3.44 -5.71 -17.77
CA SER A 16 2.30 -5.34 -16.95
C SER A 16 1.65 -4.11 -17.56
N THR A 17 0.37 -4.18 -17.84
CA THR A 17 -0.44 -3.09 -18.40
C THR A 17 -0.77 -2.03 -17.33
N VAL A 18 0.23 -1.52 -16.63
CA VAL A 18 0.10 -0.31 -15.81
C VAL A 18 0.50 0.85 -16.69
N GLN A 19 -0.48 1.68 -17.06
CA GLN A 19 -0.22 2.89 -17.83
C GLN A 19 -0.35 4.11 -16.92
N PRO A 20 0.68 4.99 -16.85
CA PRO A 20 0.52 6.30 -16.25
C PRO A 20 -0.40 7.15 -17.13
N TYR A 21 -1.23 7.98 -16.53
CA TYR A 21 -1.95 9.00 -17.27
C TYR A 21 -0.94 10.03 -17.82
N ALA A 22 -0.92 10.21 -19.14
CA ALA A 22 0.07 11.03 -19.84
C ALA A 22 -0.04 12.53 -19.57
N ASP A 23 -1.14 13.05 -18.96
CA ASP A 23 -1.34 14.49 -18.74
C ASP A 23 -1.79 14.81 -17.31
N ALA A 24 -0.91 15.48 -16.56
CA ALA A 24 -1.21 16.00 -15.21
C ALA A 24 -2.24 17.16 -15.22
N ASN A 25 -2.52 17.77 -16.38
CA ASN A 25 -3.38 18.94 -16.51
C ASN A 25 -4.84 18.67 -16.94
N ALA A 26 -5.21 17.42 -17.27
CA ALA A 26 -6.58 17.06 -17.64
C ALA A 26 -7.40 16.62 -16.41
N ALA A 27 -7.55 17.49 -15.43
CA ALA A 27 -8.25 17.15 -14.17
C ALA A 27 -9.78 17.01 -14.34
N THR A 28 -10.35 17.45 -15.45
CA THR A 28 -11.80 17.55 -15.65
C THR A 28 -12.42 16.39 -16.44
N ASP A 29 -11.61 15.48 -17.02
CA ASP A 29 -12.13 14.40 -17.88
C ASP A 29 -11.62 13.00 -17.50
N ARG A 30 -11.17 12.83 -16.27
CA ARG A 30 -10.70 11.51 -15.78
C ARG A 30 -11.87 10.72 -15.21
N PRO A 31 -12.00 9.42 -15.55
CA PRO A 31 -12.98 8.56 -14.92
C PRO A 31 -12.78 8.54 -13.39
N THR A 32 -13.88 8.46 -12.65
CA THR A 32 -13.83 8.25 -11.21
C THR A 32 -13.13 6.92 -10.91
N PRO A 33 -12.21 6.85 -9.93
CA PRO A 33 -11.57 5.59 -9.58
C PRO A 33 -12.59 4.61 -9.01
N GLU A 34 -12.37 3.35 -9.34
CA GLU A 34 -13.14 2.22 -8.81
C GLU A 34 -12.50 1.66 -7.54
N TRP A 35 -11.20 1.89 -7.37
CA TRP A 35 -10.39 1.35 -6.30
C TRP A 35 -9.53 2.42 -5.63
N ILE A 36 -9.35 2.26 -4.32
CA ILE A 36 -8.30 2.96 -3.56
C ILE A 36 -7.23 1.95 -3.14
N VAL A 37 -5.97 2.29 -3.38
CA VAL A 37 -4.81 1.57 -2.86
C VAL A 37 -4.02 2.54 -1.99
N ILE A 38 -3.78 2.21 -0.74
CA ILE A 38 -2.99 3.05 0.16
C ILE A 38 -1.94 2.23 0.89
N GLY A 39 -0.69 2.72 0.90
CA GLY A 39 0.36 2.24 1.78
C GLY A 39 0.33 3.00 3.10
N LEU A 40 0.39 2.30 4.23
CA LEU A 40 0.56 2.94 5.54
C LEU A 40 2.04 3.22 5.81
N GLY A 41 2.31 4.33 6.50
CA GLY A 41 3.66 4.76 6.86
C GLY A 41 3.65 6.16 7.48
N ASN A 42 4.81 6.59 7.99
CA ASN A 42 5.06 7.92 8.51
C ASN A 42 5.74 8.80 7.44
N PRO A 43 5.38 10.09 7.30
CA PRO A 43 5.75 10.91 6.13
C PRO A 43 7.20 11.40 6.13
N ASP A 44 7.87 11.51 7.28
CA ASP A 44 9.20 12.10 7.37
C ASP A 44 10.29 11.17 6.81
N ASN A 45 11.31 11.74 6.18
CA ASN A 45 12.45 11.00 5.58
C ASN A 45 13.19 10.10 6.58
N LYS A 46 13.22 10.45 7.88
CA LYS A 46 13.83 9.61 8.91
C LYS A 46 13.16 8.25 9.08
N TYR A 47 11.91 8.10 8.65
CA TYR A 47 11.15 6.85 8.69
C TYR A 47 11.16 6.09 7.36
N ALA A 48 11.77 6.65 6.31
CA ALA A 48 11.69 6.10 4.95
C ALA A 48 12.13 4.63 4.86
N ARG A 49 13.01 4.19 5.76
CA ARG A 49 13.55 2.82 5.81
C ARG A 49 13.01 1.99 6.95
N ASN A 50 12.06 2.50 7.73
CA ASN A 50 11.53 1.79 8.88
C ASN A 50 10.60 0.63 8.46
N ARG A 51 10.52 -0.39 9.33
CA ARG A 51 9.58 -1.51 9.17
C ARG A 51 8.14 -1.03 9.03
N HIS A 52 7.77 0.02 9.75
CA HIS A 52 6.43 0.61 9.71
C HIS A 52 6.09 1.32 8.38
N ASN A 53 7.08 1.50 7.50
CA ASN A 53 6.93 2.15 6.20
C ASN A 53 6.95 1.18 5.01
N VAL A 54 6.93 -0.15 5.23
CA VAL A 54 6.90 -1.12 4.10
C VAL A 54 5.68 -0.92 3.20
N GLY A 55 4.56 -0.43 3.75
CA GLY A 55 3.39 -0.05 2.96
C GLY A 55 3.68 1.08 1.97
N TYR A 56 4.44 2.11 2.39
CA TYR A 56 4.90 3.17 1.50
C TYR A 56 5.85 2.64 0.43
N MET A 57 6.80 1.76 0.81
CA MET A 57 7.74 1.15 -0.15
C MET A 57 7.00 0.38 -1.24
N ALA A 58 5.94 -0.35 -0.88
CA ALA A 58 5.12 -1.08 -1.86
C ALA A 58 4.32 -0.15 -2.77
N VAL A 59 3.78 0.95 -2.25
CA VAL A 59 3.11 1.98 -3.07
C VAL A 59 4.08 2.64 -4.03
N ASP A 60 5.28 3.03 -3.57
CA ASP A 60 6.30 3.62 -4.42
C ASP A 60 6.72 2.65 -5.54
N ALA A 61 6.85 1.35 -5.22
CA ALA A 61 7.12 0.30 -6.20
C ALA A 61 5.97 0.09 -7.20
N LEU A 62 4.72 0.18 -6.75
CA LEU A 62 3.54 0.07 -7.61
C LEU A 62 3.48 1.22 -8.61
N LEU A 63 3.84 2.43 -8.17
CA LEU A 63 3.82 3.66 -8.97
C LEU A 63 4.99 3.75 -9.95
N GLY A 64 6.18 3.25 -9.59
CA GLY A 64 7.39 3.44 -10.38
C GLY A 64 7.72 4.93 -10.52
N ASP A 65 7.70 5.45 -11.75
CA ASP A 65 8.00 6.87 -12.03
C ASP A 65 6.76 7.79 -12.00
N VAL A 66 5.57 7.27 -11.69
CA VAL A 66 4.33 8.06 -11.62
C VAL A 66 4.34 8.93 -10.36
N PRO A 67 4.28 10.27 -10.48
CA PRO A 67 4.39 11.16 -9.34
C PRO A 67 3.12 11.16 -8.47
N LEU A 68 3.32 11.19 -7.15
CA LEU A 68 2.27 11.47 -6.18
C LEU A 68 2.08 12.99 -6.04
N ILE A 69 0.88 13.48 -6.31
CA ILE A 69 0.50 14.90 -6.24
C ILE A 69 -0.24 15.18 -4.94
N GLN A 70 0.16 16.24 -4.24
CA GLN A 70 -0.52 16.67 -3.01
C GLN A 70 -1.97 17.07 -3.32
N ARG A 71 -2.93 16.48 -2.59
CA ARG A 71 -4.34 16.89 -2.65
C ARG A 71 -4.55 18.15 -1.83
N ARG A 72 -5.17 19.15 -2.46
CA ARG A 72 -5.44 20.43 -1.79
C ARG A 72 -6.45 20.23 -0.66
N GLY A 73 -6.09 20.68 0.56
CA GLY A 73 -6.97 20.62 1.73
C GLY A 73 -7.09 19.24 2.37
N LEU A 74 -6.41 18.21 1.85
CA LEU A 74 -6.39 16.86 2.41
C LEU A 74 -4.97 16.42 2.76
N PRO A 75 -4.78 15.67 3.85
CA PRO A 75 -3.46 15.23 4.27
C PRO A 75 -3.01 13.97 3.50
N VAL A 76 -3.06 14.04 2.17
CA VAL A 76 -2.77 12.90 1.29
C VAL A 76 -2.15 13.34 -0.03
N ARG A 77 -1.23 12.54 -0.55
CA ARG A 77 -0.77 12.60 -1.93
C ARG A 77 -1.44 11.48 -2.72
N GLU A 78 -1.83 11.79 -3.94
CA GLU A 78 -2.52 10.87 -4.83
C GLU A 78 -1.83 10.77 -6.18
N ALA A 79 -1.79 9.55 -6.71
CA ALA A 79 -1.54 9.26 -8.11
C ALA A 79 -2.69 8.46 -8.70
N ARG A 80 -2.88 8.52 -10.00
CA ARG A 80 -3.91 7.75 -10.70
C ARG A 80 -3.23 6.74 -11.63
N LEU A 81 -3.62 5.48 -11.49
CA LEU A 81 -3.17 4.39 -12.36
C LEU A 81 -4.36 3.75 -13.04
N ARG A 82 -4.11 3.22 -14.24
CA ARG A 82 -4.99 2.25 -14.85
C ARG A 82 -4.36 0.87 -14.75
N ILE A 83 -5.07 -0.07 -14.09
CA ILE A 83 -4.69 -1.48 -14.00
C ILE A 83 -5.67 -2.27 -14.88
N ASN A 84 -5.23 -2.73 -16.04
CA ASN A 84 -6.09 -3.19 -17.13
C ASN A 84 -7.13 -2.12 -17.50
N GLN A 85 -8.42 -2.39 -17.23
CA GLN A 85 -9.53 -1.47 -17.48
C GLN A 85 -10.00 -0.70 -16.25
N HIS A 86 -9.43 -0.96 -15.07
CA HIS A 86 -9.85 -0.36 -13.81
C HIS A 86 -9.06 0.89 -13.45
N GLU A 87 -9.77 1.94 -13.07
CA GLU A 87 -9.19 3.17 -12.57
C GLU A 87 -8.90 3.05 -11.08
N VAL A 88 -7.67 3.35 -10.68
CA VAL A 88 -7.17 3.17 -9.31
C VAL A 88 -6.58 4.46 -8.78
N ALA A 89 -7.08 4.94 -7.64
CA ALA A 89 -6.44 6.00 -6.86
C ALA A 89 -5.38 5.35 -5.94
N VAL A 90 -4.12 5.72 -6.13
CA VAL A 90 -3.01 5.26 -5.30
C VAL A 90 -2.59 6.39 -4.37
N LEU A 91 -2.60 6.10 -3.07
CA LEU A 91 -2.47 7.11 -2.02
C LEU A 91 -1.24 6.87 -1.13
N ARG A 92 -0.62 7.97 -0.69
CA ARG A 92 0.23 8.03 0.50
C ARG A 92 -0.28 9.12 1.42
N SER A 93 -0.48 8.81 2.70
CA SER A 93 -0.84 9.84 3.68
C SER A 93 0.33 10.81 3.89
N THR A 94 0.01 12.03 4.34
CA THR A 94 0.99 12.98 4.86
C THR A 94 0.81 13.18 6.37
N THR A 95 -0.04 12.33 7.00
CA THR A 95 -0.21 12.22 8.45
C THR A 95 0.76 11.19 9.03
N TYR A 96 0.95 11.22 10.34
CA TYR A 96 1.60 10.10 11.03
C TYR A 96 0.69 8.86 11.05
N MET A 97 1.29 7.72 11.35
CA MET A 97 0.62 6.42 11.35
C MET A 97 -0.70 6.39 12.13
N ASN A 98 -0.75 7.03 13.29
CA ASN A 98 -1.93 7.06 14.16
C ASN A 98 -3.15 7.79 13.54
N ASP A 99 -2.91 8.60 12.51
CA ASP A 99 -3.91 9.45 11.86
C ASP A 99 -4.15 9.06 10.40
N SER A 100 -3.75 7.82 10.01
CA SER A 100 -3.83 7.31 8.62
C SER A 100 -5.26 7.37 8.05
N GLY A 101 -6.28 7.21 8.90
CA GLY A 101 -7.68 7.28 8.49
C GLY A 101 -8.09 8.65 7.94
N GLU A 102 -7.46 9.74 8.39
CA GLU A 102 -7.71 11.11 7.89
C GLU A 102 -7.34 11.27 6.41
N ALA A 103 -6.40 10.46 5.93
CA ALA A 103 -6.02 10.45 4.51
C ALA A 103 -6.96 9.58 3.66
N ILE A 104 -7.53 8.50 4.23
CA ILE A 104 -8.30 7.52 3.47
C ILE A 104 -9.78 7.90 3.38
N ALA A 105 -10.40 8.21 4.52
CA ALA A 105 -11.83 8.37 4.60
C ALA A 105 -12.39 9.52 3.72
N PRO A 106 -11.79 10.71 3.68
CA PRO A 106 -12.28 11.78 2.80
C PRO A 106 -12.18 11.44 1.31
N ILE A 107 -11.15 10.68 0.90
CA ILE A 107 -11.00 10.26 -0.50
C ILE A 107 -12.01 9.18 -0.85
N ALA A 108 -12.27 8.23 0.07
CA ALA A 108 -13.30 7.21 -0.13
C ALA A 108 -14.69 7.83 -0.28
N GLU A 109 -15.01 8.83 0.55
CA GLU A 109 -16.26 9.60 0.48
C GLU A 109 -16.35 10.39 -0.82
N GLU A 110 -15.31 11.14 -1.19
CA GLU A 110 -15.27 11.98 -2.41
C GLU A 110 -15.51 11.14 -3.68
N TYR A 111 -14.93 9.93 -3.74
CA TYR A 111 -15.08 9.05 -4.90
C TYR A 111 -16.27 8.08 -4.79
N GLY A 112 -16.96 8.05 -3.65
CA GLY A 112 -18.05 7.11 -3.41
C GLY A 112 -17.59 5.64 -3.38
N ILE A 113 -16.34 5.38 -2.94
CA ILE A 113 -15.75 4.03 -2.96
C ILE A 113 -16.08 3.30 -1.65
N ALA A 114 -16.72 2.14 -1.79
CA ALA A 114 -17.04 1.27 -0.66
C ALA A 114 -15.76 0.62 -0.08
N ALA A 115 -15.81 0.24 1.20
CA ALA A 115 -14.63 -0.29 1.91
C ALA A 115 -14.04 -1.55 1.26
N ASP A 116 -14.83 -2.39 0.64
CA ASP A 116 -14.37 -3.61 -0.05
C ASP A 116 -13.64 -3.34 -1.37
N HIS A 117 -13.58 -2.08 -1.81
CA HIS A 117 -12.74 -1.58 -2.90
C HIS A 117 -11.58 -0.72 -2.40
N ILE A 118 -11.27 -0.78 -1.09
CA ILE A 118 -10.09 -0.15 -0.49
C ILE A 118 -9.08 -1.23 -0.15
N ILE A 119 -7.85 -1.10 -0.65
CA ILE A 119 -6.71 -1.99 -0.39
C ILE A 119 -5.68 -1.24 0.46
N ILE A 120 -5.45 -1.70 1.69
CA ILE A 120 -4.45 -1.14 2.60
C ILE A 120 -3.24 -2.07 2.65
N LEU A 121 -2.04 -1.52 2.32
CA LEU A 121 -0.75 -2.20 2.48
C LEU A 121 -0.12 -1.76 3.79
N HIS A 122 0.25 -2.73 4.65
CA HIS A 122 0.78 -2.43 5.97
C HIS A 122 1.73 -3.52 6.47
N ASP A 123 2.59 -3.18 7.42
CA ASP A 123 3.43 -4.13 8.13
C ASP A 123 2.62 -5.05 9.06
N GLU A 124 3.09 -6.29 9.20
CA GLU A 124 2.45 -7.31 10.04
C GLU A 124 3.48 -8.05 10.88
N LEU A 125 3.36 -7.91 12.20
CA LEU A 125 4.26 -8.56 13.17
C LEU A 125 4.10 -10.08 13.22
N ASP A 126 2.89 -10.58 12.97
CA ASP A 126 2.55 -12.01 13.10
C ASP A 126 2.90 -12.84 11.85
N LEU A 127 3.55 -12.22 10.87
CA LEU A 127 4.08 -12.89 9.69
C LEU A 127 5.60 -12.84 9.68
N PRO A 128 6.27 -13.94 9.29
CA PRO A 128 7.71 -13.93 9.07
C PRO A 128 8.12 -12.85 8.07
N HIS A 129 9.33 -12.27 8.25
CA HIS A 129 9.91 -11.32 7.31
C HIS A 129 9.87 -11.85 5.86
N GLY A 130 9.47 -11.00 4.92
CA GLY A 130 9.34 -11.37 3.52
C GLY A 130 8.01 -12.03 3.13
N THR A 131 7.15 -12.39 4.09
CA THR A 131 5.87 -13.05 3.80
C THR A 131 4.79 -12.03 3.43
N VAL A 132 3.99 -12.34 2.40
CA VAL A 132 2.80 -11.56 2.02
C VAL A 132 1.54 -12.40 2.22
N ARG A 133 0.51 -11.82 2.84
CA ARG A 133 -0.81 -12.44 2.97
C ARG A 133 -1.91 -11.41 2.70
N ILE A 134 -2.96 -11.83 2.02
CA ILE A 134 -4.14 -11.02 1.70
C ILE A 134 -5.27 -11.41 2.65
N LYS A 135 -5.98 -10.41 3.19
CA LYS A 135 -7.13 -10.62 4.08
C LYS A 135 -8.19 -9.55 3.84
N LYS A 136 -9.47 -9.92 3.92
CA LYS A 136 -10.59 -8.98 4.04
C LYS A 136 -10.99 -8.87 5.52
N GLY A 137 -11.16 -7.66 6.01
CA GLY A 137 -11.67 -7.41 7.35
C GLY A 137 -10.78 -7.92 8.50
N GLY A 138 -11.36 -8.05 9.68
CA GLY A 138 -10.75 -8.61 10.89
C GLY A 138 -10.08 -7.58 11.81
N ASN A 139 -9.47 -8.06 12.88
CA ASN A 139 -8.87 -7.25 13.94
C ASN A 139 -7.59 -6.53 13.44
N GLU A 140 -7.33 -5.33 13.94
CA GLU A 140 -6.16 -4.50 13.62
C GLU A 140 -4.85 -4.97 14.25
N ASN A 141 -4.88 -5.99 15.13
CA ASN A 141 -3.71 -6.59 15.79
C ASN A 141 -2.77 -5.56 16.46
N GLY A 142 -3.35 -4.48 17.00
CA GLY A 142 -2.56 -3.41 17.63
C GLY A 142 -1.98 -2.38 16.67
N HIS A 143 -2.10 -2.56 15.35
CA HIS A 143 -1.56 -1.63 14.35
C HIS A 143 -2.34 -0.31 14.34
N ASN A 144 -1.68 0.79 14.75
CA ASN A 144 -2.37 2.07 14.95
C ASN A 144 -2.93 2.67 13.67
N GLY A 145 -2.24 2.53 12.54
CA GLY A 145 -2.76 2.99 11.25
C GLY A 145 -4.04 2.26 10.83
N LEU A 146 -4.14 0.95 11.09
CA LEU A 146 -5.38 0.21 10.86
C LEU A 146 -6.50 0.63 11.80
N LYS A 147 -6.20 0.88 13.09
CA LYS A 147 -7.19 1.39 14.06
C LYS A 147 -7.78 2.72 13.59
N SER A 148 -6.91 3.66 13.19
CA SER A 148 -7.32 4.95 12.65
C SER A 148 -8.17 4.79 11.38
N SER A 149 -7.74 3.93 10.45
CA SER A 149 -8.48 3.65 9.21
C SER A 149 -9.86 3.05 9.51
N SER A 150 -9.94 2.03 10.39
CA SER A 150 -11.22 1.40 10.77
C SER A 150 -12.17 2.37 11.44
N ALA A 151 -11.64 3.25 12.30
CA ALA A 151 -12.46 4.24 13.02
C ALA A 151 -13.08 5.25 12.07
N LEU A 152 -12.31 5.81 11.12
CA LEU A 152 -12.79 6.86 10.22
C LEU A 152 -13.56 6.32 9.01
N LEU A 153 -13.27 5.10 8.55
CA LEU A 153 -14.10 4.40 7.56
C LEU A 153 -15.38 3.81 8.19
N ASN A 154 -15.49 3.82 9.51
CA ASN A 154 -16.57 3.20 10.28
C ASN A 154 -16.81 1.71 9.92
N THR A 155 -15.78 1.03 9.51
CA THR A 155 -15.81 -0.42 9.17
C THR A 155 -14.42 -1.01 9.15
N ARG A 156 -14.35 -2.35 9.28
CA ARG A 156 -13.14 -3.15 9.10
C ARG A 156 -13.12 -3.92 7.77
N ASP A 157 -14.16 -3.84 6.97
CA ASP A 157 -14.37 -4.72 5.80
C ASP A 157 -13.59 -4.32 4.55
N TYR A 158 -12.50 -3.57 4.71
CA TYR A 158 -11.54 -3.29 3.66
C TYR A 158 -10.54 -4.44 3.45
N LEU A 159 -9.89 -4.43 2.28
CA LEU A 159 -8.89 -5.42 1.92
C LEU A 159 -7.52 -5.03 2.48
N ARG A 160 -6.74 -6.00 2.93
CA ARG A 160 -5.42 -5.80 3.49
C ARG A 160 -4.38 -6.67 2.80
N ILE A 161 -3.27 -6.06 2.40
CA ILE A 161 -2.05 -6.75 2.03
C ILE A 161 -1.11 -6.64 3.22
N ARG A 162 -0.96 -7.75 3.95
CA ARG A 162 -0.17 -7.87 5.16
C ARG A 162 1.25 -8.24 4.80
N MET A 163 2.20 -7.36 5.09
CA MET A 163 3.62 -7.49 4.78
C MET A 163 4.39 -7.88 6.03
N GLY A 164 4.89 -9.09 6.08
CA GLY A 164 5.54 -9.68 7.26
C GLY A 164 6.86 -9.00 7.61
N ILE A 165 6.97 -8.54 8.85
CA ILE A 165 8.20 -7.94 9.40
C ILE A 165 8.75 -8.72 10.59
N SER A 166 8.15 -9.86 10.95
CA SER A 166 8.43 -10.63 12.18
C SER A 166 8.14 -9.85 13.46
N ARG A 167 8.19 -10.55 14.60
CA ARG A 167 8.07 -9.93 15.91
C ARG A 167 9.40 -9.41 16.43
N PRO A 168 9.40 -8.38 17.32
CA PRO A 168 10.62 -7.92 17.95
C PRO A 168 11.31 -9.04 18.75
N PRO A 169 12.65 -9.00 18.84
CA PRO A 169 13.38 -9.89 19.73
C PRO A 169 13.03 -9.64 21.20
N GLN A 170 13.30 -10.62 22.05
CA GLN A 170 13.02 -10.50 23.47
C GLN A 170 13.68 -9.26 24.09
N GLY A 171 12.91 -8.47 24.81
CA GLY A 171 13.36 -7.25 25.49
C GLY A 171 13.21 -5.96 24.66
N MET A 172 12.89 -6.05 23.39
CA MET A 172 12.62 -4.87 22.54
C MET A 172 11.12 -4.55 22.50
N SER A 173 10.75 -3.29 22.67
CA SER A 173 9.36 -2.86 22.55
C SER A 173 8.88 -2.88 21.09
N VAL A 174 7.57 -3.11 20.88
CA VAL A 174 6.99 -3.05 19.53
C VAL A 174 7.20 -1.68 18.86
N PRO A 175 6.97 -0.54 19.55
CA PRO A 175 7.24 0.77 18.94
C PRO A 175 8.69 0.94 18.46
N ASP A 176 9.68 0.57 19.28
CA ASP A 176 11.09 0.67 18.90
C ASP A 176 11.42 -0.23 17.70
N TYR A 177 10.82 -1.43 17.64
CA TYR A 177 11.03 -2.36 16.55
C TYR A 177 10.46 -1.87 15.23
N VAL A 178 9.21 -1.41 15.19
CA VAL A 178 8.58 -0.97 13.95
C VAL A 178 9.16 0.34 13.43
N LEU A 179 9.68 1.19 14.32
CA LEU A 179 10.39 2.43 13.98
C LEU A 179 11.89 2.21 13.70
N GLY A 180 12.39 0.99 13.85
CA GLY A 180 13.73 0.61 13.40
C GLY A 180 13.77 0.34 11.90
N ASP A 181 14.96 0.50 11.30
CA ASP A 181 15.18 0.24 9.87
C ASP A 181 15.00 -1.25 9.55
N ILE A 182 14.30 -1.53 8.45
CA ILE A 182 14.20 -2.87 7.89
C ILE A 182 15.48 -3.20 7.12
N GLU A 183 15.92 -4.44 7.22
CA GLU A 183 17.05 -4.91 6.44
C GLU A 183 16.71 -4.91 4.95
N HIS A 184 17.62 -4.37 4.13
CA HIS A 184 17.46 -4.38 2.68
C HIS A 184 18.07 -5.66 2.12
N ASP A 185 17.27 -6.70 2.02
CA ASP A 185 17.62 -8.02 1.55
C ASP A 185 16.70 -8.51 0.42
N GLU A 186 16.99 -9.68 -0.14
CA GLU A 186 16.17 -10.29 -1.19
C GLU A 186 14.74 -10.60 -0.71
N ALA A 187 14.55 -10.85 0.59
CA ALA A 187 13.22 -11.12 1.16
C ALA A 187 12.36 -9.85 1.15
N LEU A 188 12.93 -8.67 1.47
CA LEU A 188 12.23 -7.39 1.37
C LEU A 188 11.86 -7.09 -0.09
N ASP A 189 12.80 -7.25 -1.03
CA ASP A 189 12.55 -6.99 -2.45
C ASP A 189 11.45 -7.90 -3.00
N SER A 190 11.49 -9.18 -2.66
CA SER A 190 10.45 -10.16 -3.00
C SER A 190 9.10 -9.77 -2.39
N MET A 191 9.07 -9.38 -1.11
CA MET A 191 7.86 -8.96 -0.41
C MET A 191 7.21 -7.75 -1.06
N ILE A 192 7.99 -6.73 -1.41
CA ILE A 192 7.52 -5.53 -2.12
C ILE A 192 6.94 -5.92 -3.49
N SER A 193 7.68 -6.71 -4.28
CA SER A 193 7.23 -7.16 -5.60
C SER A 193 5.93 -7.97 -5.52
N ARG A 194 5.82 -8.90 -4.59
CA ARG A 194 4.61 -9.72 -4.37
C ARG A 194 3.43 -8.89 -3.86
N SER A 195 3.70 -7.84 -3.09
CA SER A 195 2.64 -6.92 -2.64
C SER A 195 2.06 -6.11 -3.79
N THR A 196 2.90 -5.66 -4.73
CA THR A 196 2.41 -4.98 -5.95
C THR A 196 1.65 -5.94 -6.88
N GLU A 197 2.08 -7.20 -6.98
CA GLU A 197 1.36 -8.25 -7.70
C GLU A 197 0.00 -8.53 -7.05
N ALA A 198 -0.06 -8.60 -5.72
CA ALA A 198 -1.30 -8.79 -4.98
C ALA A 198 -2.32 -7.67 -5.27
N VAL A 199 -1.88 -6.40 -5.32
CA VAL A 199 -2.76 -5.29 -5.72
C VAL A 199 -3.33 -5.53 -7.11
N ARG A 200 -2.49 -5.87 -8.09
CA ARG A 200 -2.94 -6.10 -9.47
C ARG A 200 -3.95 -7.24 -9.56
N LEU A 201 -3.66 -8.37 -8.91
CA LEU A 201 -4.55 -9.54 -8.90
C LEU A 201 -5.88 -9.23 -8.22
N ILE A 202 -5.88 -8.50 -7.09
CA ILE A 202 -7.14 -8.10 -6.42
C ILE A 202 -8.01 -7.27 -7.37
N VAL A 203 -7.41 -6.27 -8.00
CA VAL A 203 -8.14 -5.34 -8.88
C VAL A 203 -8.67 -6.04 -10.14
N THR A 204 -7.93 -6.99 -10.70
CA THR A 204 -8.28 -7.61 -12.00
C THR A 204 -9.02 -8.94 -11.91
N GLU A 205 -8.77 -9.73 -10.86
CA GLU A 205 -9.23 -11.11 -10.73
C GLU A 205 -10.00 -11.37 -9.42
N GLY A 206 -10.03 -10.36 -8.54
CA GLY A 206 -10.67 -10.42 -7.23
C GLY A 206 -9.87 -11.13 -6.15
N ILE A 207 -10.34 -10.97 -4.90
CA ILE A 207 -9.60 -11.40 -3.70
C ILE A 207 -9.33 -12.90 -3.65
N ALA A 208 -10.28 -13.75 -4.04
CA ALA A 208 -10.13 -15.20 -3.95
C ALA A 208 -8.99 -15.72 -4.84
N ARG A 209 -8.91 -15.23 -6.08
CA ARG A 209 -7.82 -15.58 -6.99
C ARG A 209 -6.50 -15.04 -6.53
N ALA A 210 -6.46 -13.78 -6.08
CA ALA A 210 -5.28 -13.16 -5.53
C ALA A 210 -4.73 -13.92 -4.32
N GLN A 211 -5.60 -14.34 -3.39
CA GLN A 211 -5.22 -15.18 -2.25
C GLN A 211 -4.60 -16.50 -2.70
N ASN A 212 -5.25 -17.23 -3.61
CA ASN A 212 -4.74 -18.51 -4.10
C ASN A 212 -3.33 -18.37 -4.71
N THR A 213 -3.09 -17.31 -5.49
CA THR A 213 -1.78 -17.08 -6.12
C THR A 213 -0.72 -16.64 -5.10
N ILE A 214 -1.04 -15.67 -4.25
CA ILE A 214 -0.08 -15.08 -3.30
C ILE A 214 0.20 -16.02 -2.11
N HIS A 215 -0.76 -16.82 -1.66
CA HIS A 215 -0.56 -17.67 -0.49
C HIS A 215 0.13 -19.01 -0.79
N SER A 216 0.16 -19.44 -2.05
CA SER A 216 0.77 -20.72 -2.47
C SER A 216 2.24 -20.63 -2.86
N ALA A 217 2.80 -19.43 -2.93
CA ALA A 217 4.20 -19.18 -3.32
C ALA A 217 5.09 -18.88 -2.12
#